data_3e25cc5dfa17304f059fd351f319f709
#
_entry.id   3e25cc5dfa17304f059fd351f319f709
#
_cell.length_a   1.000
_cell.length_b   1.000
_cell.length_c   1.000
_cell.angle_alpha   90.00
_cell.angle_beta   90.00
_cell.angle_gamma   90.00
#
_symmetry.space_group_name_H-M   'P 1'
#
loop_
_entity.id
_entity.type
_entity.pdbx_description
1 polymer ?
#
loop_
_entity_poly.entity_id
_entity_poly.type
_entity_poly.pdbx_seq_one_letter_code
_entity_poly.pdbx_strand_id
1 'polypeptide(L)'
;ACFIDSMASLGIAGTGIGIRYRYGLFQQQINNGFQIESPDNWLKIANVWETRRDDDACMIKFGGTVESHWGLDGKMYITHRDYEPILAVPYDMPVPGYCNGTVNTLRLWSAETDGPGFDFAMFSKGDHERAIESKTNVDAITNVLYPDDSTPRGKLLRLKQEYFFTSAGIQSILRKIKKNGISLYDLHNYVAIQINDTHPALAVPELMRILIDEEGFTWDDAWNVTVKTLGYTNHTILAEALEKWNIDMFKKLLPRVYMIVEEINRRFTGDLYNKYNGDWNRINRMSVIQDGVVKMAHLAIVGSHSVNGVAELHTEILKHQELKDFHEFYPGKFNNKTNGITHRRWLMQANPELSGLIDDTIGTAWRTEPLKLNDLMPYTQDKAFLEKCAAVKQVKKQQLADFIKEKYNIITDTSSVFDIQVKRLHMYKRQLLNILHIMDLYNRLCDNPNMPVTPRTFIFGAKAFPGYHLAKNTIKLICTVADKINSDPRMKNKLKVVF
;
A
#
# COMPACT_ATOMS: atom_id res chain seq x y z
N ALA A 1 4.89 5.54 -5.61
CA ALA A 1 5.70 6.13 -6.71
C ALA A 1 5.15 7.49 -7.13
N CYS A 2 3.85 7.60 -7.53
CA CYS A 2 3.30 8.84 -8.07
C CYS A 2 3.43 10.04 -7.13
N PHE A 3 3.13 9.88 -5.84
CA PHE A 3 3.25 10.99 -4.88
C PHE A 3 4.70 11.49 -4.73
N ILE A 4 5.67 10.58 -4.57
CA ILE A 4 7.07 10.97 -4.36
C ILE A 4 7.65 11.60 -5.62
N ASP A 5 7.32 11.07 -6.81
CA ASP A 5 7.69 11.64 -8.11
C ASP A 5 7.12 13.05 -8.28
N SER A 6 5.82 13.22 -8.01
CA SER A 6 5.17 14.53 -8.13
C SER A 6 5.69 15.53 -7.11
N MET A 7 5.95 15.11 -5.87
CA MET A 7 6.57 15.96 -4.85
C MET A 7 7.95 16.43 -5.31
N ALA A 8 8.80 15.52 -5.81
CA ALA A 8 10.11 15.87 -6.34
C ALA A 8 10.01 16.87 -7.50
N SER A 9 9.08 16.63 -8.45
CA SER A 9 8.86 17.51 -9.59
C SER A 9 8.29 18.90 -9.22
N LEU A 10 7.64 19.01 -8.06
CA LEU A 10 7.16 20.27 -7.50
C LEU A 10 8.17 20.94 -6.56
N GLY A 11 9.36 20.38 -6.39
CA GLY A 11 10.35 20.90 -5.44
C GLY A 11 10.00 20.67 -3.97
N ILE A 12 9.08 19.75 -3.67
CA ILE A 12 8.64 19.42 -2.32
C ILE A 12 9.47 18.26 -1.79
N ALA A 13 10.10 18.45 -0.63
CA ALA A 13 10.84 17.39 0.05
C ALA A 13 9.91 16.22 0.44
N GLY A 14 10.31 15.00 0.14
CA GLY A 14 9.53 13.82 0.46
C GLY A 14 10.38 12.56 0.58
N THR A 15 10.01 11.68 1.52
CA THR A 15 10.64 10.37 1.68
C THR A 15 9.54 9.32 1.73
N GLY A 16 9.60 8.35 0.82
CA GLY A 16 8.77 7.15 0.90
C GLY A 16 9.43 6.14 1.83
N ILE A 17 8.63 5.53 2.71
CA ILE A 17 9.10 4.53 3.66
C ILE A 17 8.33 3.24 3.46
N GLY A 18 9.04 2.11 3.42
CA GLY A 18 8.44 0.79 3.25
C GLY A 18 9.42 -0.34 3.51
N ILE A 19 9.02 -1.56 3.16
CA ILE A 19 9.84 -2.76 3.29
C ILE A 19 10.50 -3.10 1.95
N ARG A 20 11.77 -3.48 1.99
CA ARG A 20 12.52 -4.02 0.86
C ARG A 20 12.23 -5.52 0.74
N TYR A 21 11.09 -5.85 0.12
CA TYR A 21 10.69 -7.25 -0.01
C TYR A 21 11.61 -8.02 -0.95
N ARG A 22 12.30 -9.03 -0.41
CA ARG A 22 13.30 -9.81 -1.14
C ARG A 22 12.73 -10.52 -2.38
N TYR A 23 11.50 -10.99 -2.28
CA TYR A 23 10.81 -11.72 -3.35
C TYR A 23 9.59 -10.95 -3.89
N GLY A 24 9.50 -9.64 -3.58
CA GLY A 24 8.41 -8.79 -4.02
C GLY A 24 7.03 -9.31 -3.60
N LEU A 25 6.05 -9.18 -4.51
CA LEU A 25 4.73 -9.80 -4.33
C LEU A 25 4.81 -11.32 -4.61
N PHE A 26 5.18 -11.71 -5.78
CA PHE A 26 5.54 -13.02 -6.33
C PHE A 26 5.59 -12.92 -7.86
N GLN A 27 6.23 -13.87 -8.52
CA GLN A 27 6.09 -14.08 -9.96
C GLN A 27 4.88 -14.99 -10.20
N GLN A 28 3.92 -14.52 -11.01
CA GLN A 28 2.74 -15.30 -11.36
C GLN A 28 3.06 -16.23 -12.53
N GLN A 29 2.69 -17.49 -12.37
CA GLN A 29 2.61 -18.48 -13.46
C GLN A 29 1.18 -18.97 -13.58
N ILE A 30 0.76 -19.27 -14.80
CA ILE A 30 -0.54 -19.90 -15.05
C ILE A 30 -0.30 -21.32 -15.54
N ASN A 31 -0.79 -22.30 -14.76
CA ASN A 31 -0.69 -23.71 -15.12
C ASN A 31 -2.11 -24.31 -15.12
N ASN A 32 -2.52 -24.87 -16.25
CA ASN A 32 -3.89 -25.38 -16.44
C ASN A 32 -4.97 -24.36 -16.03
N GLY A 33 -4.73 -23.08 -16.28
CA GLY A 33 -5.61 -21.98 -15.92
C GLY A 33 -5.60 -21.57 -14.45
N PHE A 34 -4.82 -22.23 -13.58
CA PHE A 34 -4.65 -21.85 -12.18
C PHE A 34 -3.44 -20.96 -12.00
N GLN A 35 -3.58 -19.95 -11.13
CA GLN A 35 -2.44 -19.17 -10.67
C GLN A 35 -1.53 -20.02 -9.77
N ILE A 36 -0.24 -20.01 -10.08
CA ILE A 36 0.84 -20.53 -9.23
C ILE A 36 1.80 -19.37 -8.90
N GLU A 37 2.20 -19.30 -7.66
CA GLU A 37 3.13 -18.28 -7.15
C GLU A 37 4.55 -18.85 -7.10
N SER A 38 5.50 -18.11 -7.65
CA SER A 38 6.93 -18.36 -7.54
C SER A 38 7.65 -17.13 -6.96
N PRO A 39 8.80 -17.30 -6.30
CA PRO A 39 9.58 -16.16 -5.84
C PRO A 39 9.97 -15.23 -7.01
N ASP A 40 9.70 -13.94 -6.87
CA ASP A 40 10.21 -12.92 -7.79
C ASP A 40 11.61 -12.53 -7.36
N ASN A 41 12.62 -13.09 -8.00
CA ASN A 41 14.04 -12.86 -7.67
C ASN A 41 14.56 -11.55 -8.31
N TRP A 42 13.84 -10.46 -8.16
CA TRP A 42 14.19 -9.16 -8.76
C TRP A 42 15.52 -8.58 -8.25
N LEU A 43 15.99 -9.02 -7.08
CA LEU A 43 17.30 -8.66 -6.50
C LEU A 43 18.47 -9.55 -6.95
N LYS A 44 18.22 -10.52 -7.84
CA LYS A 44 19.28 -11.41 -8.36
C LYS A 44 20.38 -10.63 -9.10
N ILE A 45 19.99 -9.55 -9.74
CA ILE A 45 20.92 -8.60 -10.37
C ILE A 45 20.97 -7.37 -9.47
N ALA A 46 22.17 -6.93 -9.10
CA ALA A 46 22.35 -5.76 -8.26
C ALA A 46 21.60 -4.53 -8.83
N ASN A 47 20.83 -3.88 -7.98
CA ASN A 47 20.14 -2.65 -8.34
C ASN A 47 21.10 -1.47 -8.17
N VAL A 48 21.59 -0.93 -9.28
CA VAL A 48 22.54 0.20 -9.28
C VAL A 48 21.97 1.49 -8.73
N TRP A 49 20.64 1.58 -8.58
CA TRP A 49 19.96 2.78 -8.07
C TRP A 49 19.77 2.76 -6.56
N GLU A 50 20.00 1.65 -5.90
CA GLU A 50 19.86 1.59 -4.45
C GLU A 50 21.22 1.66 -3.75
N THR A 51 21.23 2.36 -2.61
CA THR A 51 22.40 2.50 -1.74
C THR A 51 22.04 1.98 -0.36
N ARG A 52 22.76 0.98 0.12
CA ARG A 52 22.66 0.50 1.50
C ARG A 52 23.26 1.54 2.47
N ARG A 53 22.58 1.79 3.58
CA ARG A 53 22.96 2.81 4.56
C ARG A 53 23.12 2.17 5.96
N ASP A 54 24.25 1.54 6.20
CA ASP A 54 24.54 0.91 7.50
C ASP A 54 24.61 1.93 8.65
N ASP A 55 25.03 3.14 8.37
CA ASP A 55 25.09 4.26 9.32
C ASP A 55 23.71 4.72 9.82
N ASP A 56 22.65 4.41 9.10
CA ASP A 56 21.26 4.74 9.45
C ASP A 56 20.49 3.54 10.00
N ALA A 57 21.12 2.39 10.20
CA ALA A 57 20.47 1.22 10.77
C ALA A 57 19.91 1.49 12.18
N CYS A 58 18.82 0.83 12.52
CA CYS A 58 18.18 0.97 13.83
C CYS A 58 17.63 -0.35 14.35
N MET A 59 17.50 -0.44 15.68
CA MET A 59 17.04 -1.64 16.38
C MET A 59 15.54 -1.61 16.55
N ILE A 60 14.88 -2.70 16.18
CA ILE A 60 13.46 -2.95 16.43
C ILE A 60 13.34 -4.05 17.47
N LYS A 61 12.48 -3.86 18.48
CA LYS A 61 12.32 -4.76 19.61
C LYS A 61 10.96 -5.45 19.56
N PHE A 62 10.96 -6.79 19.56
CA PHE A 62 9.74 -7.58 19.59
C PHE A 62 9.65 -8.43 20.87
N GLY A 63 8.44 -8.61 21.37
CA GLY A 63 8.19 -9.43 22.56
C GLY A 63 8.84 -8.89 23.82
N GLY A 64 9.25 -9.79 24.70
CA GLY A 64 9.87 -9.46 25.97
C GLY A 64 8.89 -9.04 27.06
N THR A 65 9.44 -8.50 28.13
CA THR A 65 8.70 -8.03 29.32
C THR A 65 8.93 -6.55 29.54
N VAL A 66 7.91 -5.85 29.97
CA VAL A 66 7.95 -4.41 30.25
C VAL A 66 7.63 -4.19 31.73
N GLU A 67 8.53 -3.54 32.42
CA GLU A 67 8.38 -3.11 33.80
C GLU A 67 8.31 -1.60 33.86
N SER A 68 7.41 -1.06 34.68
CA SER A 68 7.34 0.37 34.97
C SER A 68 7.65 0.62 36.44
N HIS A 69 8.45 1.65 36.74
CA HIS A 69 8.70 2.08 38.10
C HIS A 69 8.74 3.62 38.18
N TRP A 70 8.35 4.13 39.32
CA TRP A 70 8.43 5.56 39.59
C TRP A 70 9.80 5.91 40.17
N GLY A 71 10.47 6.86 39.54
CA GLY A 71 11.72 7.40 40.04
C GLY A 71 11.48 8.36 41.23
N LEU A 72 12.54 8.68 41.93
CA LEU A 72 12.52 9.67 43.04
C LEU A 72 12.19 11.09 42.57
N ASP A 73 12.36 11.33 41.26
CA ASP A 73 12.00 12.59 40.58
C ASP A 73 10.50 12.66 40.18
N GLY A 74 9.71 11.66 40.56
CA GLY A 74 8.28 11.58 40.24
C GLY A 74 7.98 11.23 38.81
N LYS A 75 8.99 10.79 38.02
CA LYS A 75 8.78 10.34 36.65
C LYS A 75 8.62 8.82 36.58
N MET A 76 7.82 8.37 35.64
CA MET A 76 7.69 6.96 35.33
C MET A 76 8.78 6.52 34.34
N TYR A 77 9.55 5.52 34.72
CA TYR A 77 10.58 4.90 33.89
C TYR A 77 10.10 3.54 33.41
N ILE A 78 10.41 3.27 32.14
CA ILE A 78 10.06 2.00 31.48
C ILE A 78 11.34 1.22 31.24
N THR A 79 11.34 -0.05 31.65
CA THR A 79 12.41 -0.99 31.35
C THR A 79 11.84 -2.11 30.49
N HIS A 80 12.40 -2.31 29.30
CA HIS A 80 12.03 -3.38 28.38
C HIS A 80 13.15 -4.42 28.34
N ARG A 81 12.86 -5.66 28.71
CA ARG A 81 13.83 -6.76 28.83
C ARG A 81 13.40 -7.96 28.01
N ASP A 82 14.33 -8.87 27.75
CA ASP A 82 14.12 -10.18 27.11
C ASP A 82 13.41 -10.08 25.74
N TYR A 83 13.60 -8.97 25.04
CA TYR A 83 13.05 -8.76 23.69
C TYR A 83 13.91 -9.45 22.62
N GLU A 84 13.28 -9.77 21.50
CA GLU A 84 13.93 -10.21 20.27
C GLU A 84 14.42 -8.95 19.51
N PRO A 85 15.75 -8.72 19.40
CA PRO A 85 16.29 -7.58 18.65
C PRO A 85 16.35 -7.91 17.16
N ILE A 86 15.85 -6.99 16.35
CA ILE A 86 15.93 -7.06 14.88
C ILE A 86 16.60 -5.79 14.37
N LEU A 87 17.66 -5.93 13.58
CA LEU A 87 18.31 -4.79 12.97
C LEU A 87 17.56 -4.41 11.68
N ALA A 88 17.06 -3.20 11.62
CA ALA A 88 16.48 -2.63 10.41
C ALA A 88 17.56 -1.83 9.67
N VAL A 89 17.90 -2.28 8.45
CA VAL A 89 18.91 -1.65 7.60
C VAL A 89 18.24 -1.01 6.40
N PRO A 90 18.39 0.32 6.19
CA PRO A 90 17.74 1.01 5.09
C PRO A 90 18.55 0.91 3.80
N TYR A 91 17.81 0.84 2.69
CA TYR A 91 18.29 1.00 1.32
C TYR A 91 17.58 2.20 0.70
N ASP A 92 18.35 3.18 0.27
CA ASP A 92 17.86 4.42 -0.31
C ASP A 92 17.91 4.35 -1.84
N MET A 93 16.78 4.69 -2.46
CA MET A 93 16.65 4.82 -3.92
C MET A 93 16.29 6.27 -4.24
N PRO A 94 17.04 6.95 -5.14
CA PRO A 94 16.74 8.32 -5.53
C PRO A 94 15.49 8.40 -6.40
N VAL A 95 14.67 9.41 -6.15
CA VAL A 95 13.49 9.75 -6.96
C VAL A 95 13.65 11.19 -7.45
N PRO A 96 14.27 11.39 -8.62
CA PRO A 96 14.52 12.72 -9.16
C PRO A 96 13.24 13.38 -9.66
N GLY A 97 13.12 14.67 -9.41
CA GLY A 97 12.11 15.53 -9.99
C GLY A 97 12.40 15.83 -11.47
N TYR A 98 11.34 16.18 -12.20
CA TYR A 98 11.45 16.47 -13.62
C TYR A 98 12.11 17.83 -13.87
N CYS A 99 13.34 17.83 -14.37
CA CYS A 99 14.12 19.00 -14.80
C CYS A 99 14.28 20.12 -13.75
N ASN A 100 14.27 19.82 -12.45
CA ASN A 100 14.33 20.86 -11.40
C ASN A 100 15.43 20.66 -10.34
N GLY A 101 16.28 19.65 -10.48
CA GLY A 101 17.38 19.37 -9.56
C GLY A 101 16.99 18.82 -8.18
N THR A 102 15.70 18.64 -7.88
CA THR A 102 15.22 18.04 -6.63
C THR A 102 15.33 16.52 -6.72
N VAL A 103 15.86 15.90 -5.66
CA VAL A 103 15.92 14.43 -5.54
C VAL A 103 15.30 14.01 -4.22
N ASN A 104 14.16 13.34 -4.28
CA ASN A 104 13.53 12.70 -3.14
C ASN A 104 14.06 11.28 -2.93
N THR A 105 13.72 10.65 -1.81
CA THR A 105 14.22 9.33 -1.46
C THR A 105 13.07 8.34 -1.26
N LEU A 106 13.21 7.15 -1.82
CA LEU A 106 12.47 5.98 -1.40
C LEU A 106 13.38 5.14 -0.51
N ARG A 107 13.08 5.11 0.80
CA ARG A 107 13.82 4.33 1.80
C ARG A 107 13.10 3.04 2.10
N LEU A 108 13.71 1.92 1.76
CA LEU A 108 13.17 0.58 1.99
C LEU A 108 14.01 -0.15 3.04
N TRP A 109 13.34 -0.73 4.02
CA TRP A 109 13.95 -1.39 5.16
C TRP A 109 14.10 -2.90 4.94
N SER A 110 15.30 -3.44 5.21
CA SER A 110 15.62 -4.86 5.26
C SER A 110 15.80 -5.29 6.71
N ALA A 111 15.23 -6.43 7.10
CA ALA A 111 15.46 -7.02 8.41
C ALA A 111 16.72 -7.86 8.38
N GLU A 112 17.59 -7.66 9.37
CA GLU A 112 18.83 -8.40 9.55
C GLU A 112 18.98 -8.80 11.02
N THR A 113 19.76 -9.85 11.29
CA THR A 113 20.06 -10.28 12.66
C THR A 113 20.99 -9.30 13.35
N ASP A 114 20.76 -9.07 14.63
CA ASP A 114 21.72 -8.39 15.49
C ASP A 114 22.84 -9.38 15.87
N GLY A 115 23.90 -9.41 15.08
CA GLY A 115 24.98 -10.38 15.19
C GLY A 115 25.03 -11.36 14.01
N PRO A 116 25.83 -12.44 14.11
CA PRO A 116 26.14 -13.30 12.96
C PRO A 116 24.94 -14.07 12.37
N GLY A 117 23.85 -14.25 13.13
CA GLY A 117 22.65 -14.95 12.66
C GLY A 117 22.86 -16.42 12.24
N PHE A 118 24.07 -16.94 12.47
CA PHE A 118 24.50 -18.28 12.09
C PHE A 118 25.29 -18.90 13.25
N ASP A 119 24.81 -20.03 13.75
CA ASP A 119 25.50 -20.79 14.79
C ASP A 119 26.46 -21.81 14.18
N PHE A 120 27.72 -21.42 14.13
CA PHE A 120 28.77 -22.24 13.55
C PHE A 120 28.97 -23.57 14.30
N ALA A 121 28.78 -23.59 15.64
CA ALA A 121 28.93 -24.78 16.45
C ALA A 121 27.79 -25.78 16.20
N MET A 122 26.56 -25.32 16.08
CA MET A 122 25.42 -26.17 15.70
C MET A 122 25.58 -26.72 14.29
N PHE A 123 25.96 -25.87 13.34
CA PHE A 123 26.20 -26.29 11.96
C PHE A 123 27.25 -27.39 11.87
N SER A 124 28.39 -27.23 12.58
CA SER A 124 29.49 -28.20 12.59
C SER A 124 29.11 -29.55 13.24
N LYS A 125 28.08 -29.57 14.08
CA LYS A 125 27.49 -30.77 14.67
C LYS A 125 26.45 -31.46 13.79
N GLY A 126 26.14 -30.89 12.61
CA GLY A 126 25.16 -31.42 11.66
C GLY A 126 23.72 -30.91 11.88
N ASP A 127 23.46 -30.05 12.87
CA ASP A 127 22.15 -29.44 13.09
C ASP A 127 22.04 -28.15 12.26
N HIS A 128 21.93 -28.33 10.95
CA HIS A 128 21.95 -27.23 9.97
C HIS A 128 20.69 -26.33 10.06
N GLU A 129 19.54 -26.91 10.40
CA GLU A 129 18.29 -26.18 10.51
C GLU A 129 18.33 -25.17 11.67
N ARG A 130 18.71 -25.64 12.86
CA ARG A 130 18.84 -24.76 14.02
C ARG A 130 19.96 -23.73 13.87
N ALA A 131 21.04 -24.09 13.16
CA ALA A 131 22.15 -23.19 12.91
C ALA A 131 21.73 -21.91 12.15
N ILE A 132 20.67 -21.97 11.35
CA ILE A 132 20.13 -20.85 10.54
C ILE A 132 18.75 -20.36 11.00
N GLU A 133 18.16 -20.94 12.05
CA GLU A 133 16.79 -20.66 12.48
C GLU A 133 16.58 -19.18 12.80
N SER A 134 17.48 -18.57 13.57
CA SER A 134 17.41 -17.14 13.90
C SER A 134 17.39 -16.28 12.64
N LYS A 135 18.31 -16.51 11.72
CA LYS A 135 18.37 -15.79 10.45
C LYS A 135 17.10 -15.98 9.62
N THR A 136 16.59 -17.20 9.54
CA THR A 136 15.38 -17.52 8.77
C THR A 136 14.15 -16.78 9.32
N ASN A 137 14.01 -16.71 10.65
CA ASN A 137 12.92 -16.00 11.31
C ASN A 137 12.98 -14.48 11.07
N VAL A 138 14.19 -13.92 11.07
CA VAL A 138 14.42 -12.48 10.78
C VAL A 138 14.17 -12.18 9.30
N ASP A 139 14.75 -12.97 8.39
CA ASP A 139 14.57 -12.81 6.94
C ASP A 139 13.08 -12.87 6.55
N ALA A 140 12.28 -13.70 7.23
CA ALA A 140 10.84 -13.83 6.96
C ALA A 140 10.08 -12.48 7.03
N ILE A 141 10.53 -11.54 7.87
CA ILE A 141 9.91 -10.23 8.04
C ILE A 141 9.92 -9.44 6.72
N THR A 142 10.99 -9.56 5.93
CA THR A 142 11.16 -8.80 4.70
C THR A 142 11.21 -9.67 3.43
N ASN A 143 10.82 -10.94 3.50
CA ASN A 143 10.87 -11.82 2.33
C ASN A 143 9.73 -11.54 1.34
N VAL A 144 8.48 -11.48 1.79
CA VAL A 144 7.31 -11.47 0.89
C VAL A 144 6.30 -10.41 1.30
N LEU A 145 5.83 -9.66 0.31
CA LEU A 145 4.70 -8.73 0.45
C LEU A 145 3.39 -9.52 0.60
N TYR A 146 2.63 -9.22 1.64
CA TYR A 146 1.36 -9.87 1.97
C TYR A 146 1.50 -11.40 2.11
N PRO A 147 2.21 -11.90 3.15
CA PRO A 147 2.15 -13.32 3.48
C PRO A 147 0.73 -13.75 3.81
N ASP A 148 0.44 -15.04 3.67
CA ASP A 148 -0.88 -15.59 4.01
C ASP A 148 -1.18 -15.38 5.51
N ASP A 149 -2.22 -14.61 5.80
CA ASP A 149 -2.70 -14.26 7.14
C ASP A 149 -3.96 -15.02 7.56
N SER A 150 -4.30 -16.11 6.88
CA SER A 150 -5.37 -17.00 7.28
C SER A 150 -5.07 -17.75 8.59
N THR A 151 -3.79 -17.88 8.93
CA THR A 151 -3.31 -18.56 10.13
C THR A 151 -2.84 -17.58 11.21
N PRO A 152 -2.85 -17.97 12.51
CA PRO A 152 -2.29 -17.14 13.57
C PRO A 152 -0.81 -16.77 13.35
N ARG A 153 0.00 -17.68 12.79
CA ARG A 153 1.41 -17.44 12.48
C ARG A 153 1.57 -16.41 11.36
N GLY A 154 0.74 -16.48 10.32
CA GLY A 154 0.73 -15.50 9.24
C GLY A 154 0.28 -14.12 9.72
N LYS A 155 -0.75 -14.06 10.57
CA LYS A 155 -1.19 -12.80 11.21
C LYS A 155 -0.08 -12.18 12.04
N LEU A 156 0.64 -12.98 12.82
CA LEU A 156 1.76 -12.51 13.62
C LEU A 156 2.87 -11.92 12.74
N LEU A 157 3.19 -12.57 11.61
CA LEU A 157 4.19 -12.08 10.66
C LEU A 157 3.74 -10.75 10.04
N ARG A 158 2.47 -10.60 9.68
CA ARG A 158 1.91 -9.34 9.19
C ARG A 158 2.08 -8.21 10.20
N LEU A 159 1.73 -8.45 11.46
CA LEU A 159 1.89 -7.45 12.52
C LEU A 159 3.38 -7.11 12.76
N LYS A 160 4.29 -8.12 12.69
CA LYS A 160 5.74 -7.89 12.71
C LYS A 160 6.19 -6.98 11.57
N GLN A 161 5.74 -7.22 10.35
CA GLN A 161 6.06 -6.38 9.18
C GLN A 161 5.62 -4.94 9.37
N GLU A 162 4.40 -4.71 9.84
CA GLU A 162 3.84 -3.38 10.04
C GLU A 162 4.59 -2.58 11.09
N TYR A 163 4.88 -3.18 12.23
CA TYR A 163 5.67 -2.50 13.26
C TYR A 163 7.11 -2.28 12.83
N PHE A 164 7.73 -3.25 12.15
CA PHE A 164 9.12 -3.20 11.70
C PHE A 164 9.41 -1.93 10.89
N PHE A 165 8.71 -1.72 9.77
CA PHE A 165 9.02 -0.56 8.93
C PHE A 165 8.52 0.77 9.53
N THR A 166 7.45 0.72 10.33
CA THR A 166 6.90 1.90 10.99
C THR A 166 7.87 2.43 12.06
N SER A 167 8.33 1.55 12.94
CA SER A 167 9.30 1.93 13.98
C SER A 167 10.62 2.40 13.37
N ALA A 168 11.16 1.66 12.38
CA ALA A 168 12.37 2.05 11.67
C ALA A 168 12.23 3.42 11.01
N GLY A 169 11.10 3.68 10.36
CA GLY A 169 10.80 4.97 9.73
C GLY A 169 10.76 6.12 10.74
N ILE A 170 10.03 5.96 11.84
CA ILE A 170 9.94 6.99 12.90
C ILE A 170 11.31 7.27 13.51
N GLN A 171 12.06 6.23 13.90
CA GLN A 171 13.41 6.40 14.46
C GLN A 171 14.34 7.18 13.51
N SER A 172 14.29 6.84 12.22
CA SER A 172 15.09 7.52 11.19
C SER A 172 14.73 9.00 11.05
N ILE A 173 13.42 9.32 11.05
CA ILE A 173 12.94 10.71 10.99
C ILE A 173 13.41 11.50 12.20
N LEU A 174 13.20 10.99 13.42
CA LEU A 174 13.58 11.69 14.65
C LEU A 174 15.09 11.88 14.75
N ARG A 175 15.89 10.87 14.36
CA ARG A 175 17.35 10.97 14.30
C ARG A 175 17.79 12.14 13.39
N LYS A 176 17.19 12.26 12.21
CA LYS A 176 17.47 13.34 11.26
C LYS A 176 17.11 14.72 11.84
N ILE A 177 15.96 14.84 12.48
CA ILE A 177 15.50 16.09 13.10
C ILE A 177 16.44 16.51 14.24
N LYS A 178 16.81 15.57 15.12
CA LYS A 178 17.77 15.81 16.22
C LYS A 178 19.16 16.22 15.69
N LYS A 179 19.65 15.54 14.63
CA LYS A 179 20.93 15.86 13.99
C LYS A 179 20.96 17.29 13.44
N ASN A 180 19.83 17.82 13.02
CA ASN A 180 19.68 19.20 12.55
C ASN A 180 19.49 20.22 13.69
N GLY A 181 19.57 19.82 14.96
CA GLY A 181 19.41 20.68 16.12
C GLY A 181 17.98 21.16 16.37
N ILE A 182 16.97 20.52 15.75
CA ILE A 182 15.56 20.89 15.88
C ILE A 182 14.98 20.20 17.11
N SER A 183 14.27 20.96 17.95
CA SER A 183 13.55 20.43 19.10
C SER A 183 12.40 19.53 18.66
N LEU A 184 12.26 18.36 19.30
CA LEU A 184 11.14 17.46 19.03
C LEU A 184 9.79 18.02 19.47
N TYR A 185 9.73 19.02 20.34
CA TYR A 185 8.49 19.78 20.64
C TYR A 185 7.95 20.51 19.40
N ASP A 186 8.85 20.88 18.48
CA ASP A 186 8.52 21.56 17.23
C ASP A 186 8.43 20.62 16.02
N LEU A 187 8.47 19.30 16.21
CA LEU A 187 8.51 18.30 15.16
C LEU A 187 7.47 18.55 14.05
N HIS A 188 6.25 18.85 14.45
CA HIS A 188 5.13 19.09 13.54
C HIS A 188 5.27 20.32 12.62
N ASN A 189 6.21 21.22 12.91
CA ASN A 189 6.54 22.38 12.06
C ASN A 189 7.50 22.02 10.92
N TYR A 190 8.21 20.88 11.03
CA TYR A 190 9.26 20.45 10.10
C TYR A 190 8.93 19.11 9.41
N VAL A 191 8.04 18.33 9.99
CA VAL A 191 7.71 16.97 9.51
C VAL A 191 6.22 16.76 9.48
N ALA A 192 5.73 16.26 8.34
CA ALA A 192 4.40 15.67 8.20
C ALA A 192 4.57 14.18 7.86
N ILE A 193 3.93 13.31 8.62
CA ILE A 193 3.95 11.87 8.40
C ILE A 193 2.56 11.44 7.96
N GLN A 194 2.47 10.83 6.77
CA GLN A 194 1.21 10.32 6.23
C GLN A 194 1.09 8.81 6.43
N ILE A 195 0.11 8.40 7.22
CA ILE A 195 -0.30 7.01 7.40
C ILE A 195 -1.08 6.60 6.15
N ASN A 196 -0.46 5.77 5.30
CA ASN A 196 -1.04 5.32 4.04
C ASN A 196 -1.78 3.99 4.24
N ASP A 197 -3.09 4.03 4.38
CA ASP A 197 -3.94 2.95 4.90
C ASP A 197 -3.63 2.65 6.38
N THR A 198 -4.16 1.55 6.93
CA THR A 198 -3.98 1.17 8.33
C THR A 198 -2.65 0.49 8.62
N HIS A 199 -1.93 0.03 7.60
CA HIS A 199 -0.69 -0.73 7.76
C HIS A 199 0.36 -0.01 8.63
N PRO A 200 0.61 1.32 8.47
CA PRO A 200 1.51 2.06 9.37
C PRO A 200 0.79 2.78 10.53
N ALA A 201 -0.43 2.38 10.90
CA ALA A 201 -1.16 3.02 12.02
C ALA A 201 -0.43 2.93 13.36
N LEU A 202 0.47 1.96 13.50
CA LEU A 202 1.37 1.85 14.65
C LEU A 202 2.33 3.05 14.80
N ALA A 203 2.39 3.94 13.80
CA ALA A 203 3.11 5.21 13.92
C ALA A 203 2.58 6.07 15.08
N VAL A 204 1.29 5.99 15.39
CA VAL A 204 0.69 6.73 16.51
C VAL A 204 1.32 6.31 17.84
N PRO A 205 1.19 5.05 18.28
CA PRO A 205 1.76 4.64 19.57
C PRO A 205 3.30 4.56 19.55
N GLU A 206 3.94 4.34 18.41
CA GLU A 206 5.40 4.29 18.33
C GLU A 206 6.02 5.68 18.50
N LEU A 207 5.47 6.71 17.87
CA LEU A 207 5.93 8.08 18.10
C LEU A 207 5.73 8.50 19.56
N MET A 208 4.58 8.16 20.17
CA MET A 208 4.33 8.36 21.59
C MET A 208 5.38 7.65 22.45
N ARG A 209 5.67 6.37 22.14
CA ARG A 209 6.66 5.58 22.89
C ARG A 209 8.03 6.25 22.88
N ILE A 210 8.51 6.65 21.73
CA ILE A 210 9.85 7.27 21.63
C ILE A 210 9.86 8.61 22.38
N LEU A 211 8.86 9.46 22.18
CA LEU A 211 8.79 10.75 22.86
C LEU A 211 8.73 10.62 24.39
N ILE A 212 7.97 9.66 24.92
CA ILE A 212 7.82 9.46 26.35
C ILE A 212 9.03 8.71 26.93
N ASP A 213 9.36 7.53 26.39
CA ASP A 213 10.29 6.61 27.02
C ASP A 213 11.76 6.96 26.75
N GLU A 214 12.07 7.56 25.58
CA GLU A 214 13.43 7.87 25.17
C GLU A 214 13.77 9.36 25.29
N GLU A 215 12.78 10.24 25.06
CA GLU A 215 12.98 11.69 25.04
C GLU A 215 12.42 12.40 26.29
N GLY A 216 11.74 11.69 27.19
CA GLY A 216 11.28 12.18 28.49
C GLY A 216 10.12 13.18 28.44
N PHE A 217 9.32 13.15 27.37
CA PHE A 217 8.11 13.99 27.25
C PHE A 217 7.05 13.58 28.27
N THR A 218 6.22 14.54 28.67
CA THR A 218 4.95 14.21 29.30
C THR A 218 4.01 13.54 28.31
N TRP A 219 2.99 12.83 28.80
CA TRP A 219 1.96 12.26 27.91
C TRP A 219 1.30 13.30 27.02
N ASP A 220 0.92 14.43 27.61
CA ASP A 220 0.15 15.45 26.91
C ASP A 220 0.98 16.19 25.85
N ASP A 221 2.26 16.44 26.13
CA ASP A 221 3.19 17.00 25.14
C ASP A 221 3.45 16.04 24.00
N ALA A 222 3.71 14.76 24.30
CA ALA A 222 3.91 13.72 23.30
C ALA A 222 2.67 13.54 22.42
N TRP A 223 1.47 13.57 23.03
CA TRP A 223 0.20 13.46 22.31
C TRP A 223 -0.04 14.65 21.38
N ASN A 224 0.18 15.86 21.86
CA ASN A 224 0.06 17.07 21.06
C ASN A 224 0.99 17.06 19.83
N VAL A 225 2.26 16.67 20.02
CA VAL A 225 3.22 16.54 18.92
C VAL A 225 2.80 15.44 17.95
N THR A 226 2.39 14.26 18.47
CA THR A 226 1.98 13.11 17.67
C THR A 226 0.80 13.45 16.77
N VAL A 227 -0.28 13.95 17.34
CA VAL A 227 -1.50 14.28 16.57
C VAL A 227 -1.22 15.34 15.51
N LYS A 228 -0.45 16.35 15.81
CA LYS A 228 -0.12 17.42 14.85
C LYS A 228 0.81 16.96 13.73
N THR A 229 1.62 15.92 13.96
CA THR A 229 2.58 15.41 12.98
C THR A 229 1.95 14.38 12.02
N LEU A 230 0.94 13.62 12.48
CA LEU A 230 0.36 12.50 11.73
C LEU A 230 -0.90 12.90 10.97
N GLY A 231 -1.00 12.43 9.72
CA GLY A 231 -2.21 12.40 8.92
C GLY A 231 -2.55 10.97 8.51
N TYR A 232 -3.81 10.67 8.26
CA TYR A 232 -4.29 9.33 7.86
C TYR A 232 -5.07 9.37 6.55
N THR A 233 -4.69 8.51 5.62
CA THR A 233 -5.41 8.27 4.37
C THR A 233 -6.13 6.93 4.45
N ASN A 234 -7.47 6.94 4.37
CA ASN A 234 -8.29 5.73 4.29
C ASN A 234 -8.47 5.34 2.82
N HIS A 235 -8.32 4.04 2.49
CA HIS A 235 -8.45 3.50 1.14
C HIS A 235 -9.66 2.58 0.95
N THR A 236 -10.36 2.20 2.02
CA THR A 236 -11.48 1.25 1.95
C THR A 236 -12.70 1.70 2.75
N ILE A 237 -13.88 1.36 2.23
CA ILE A 237 -15.17 1.53 2.92
C ILE A 237 -15.74 0.22 3.45
N LEU A 238 -15.13 -0.92 3.12
CA LEU A 238 -15.63 -2.22 3.58
C LEU A 238 -15.19 -2.46 5.02
N ALA A 239 -16.14 -2.49 5.95
CA ALA A 239 -15.87 -2.70 7.37
C ALA A 239 -15.10 -4.02 7.65
N GLU A 240 -15.35 -5.06 6.84
CA GLU A 240 -14.65 -6.34 6.90
C GLU A 240 -13.16 -6.24 6.49
N ALA A 241 -12.81 -5.26 5.66
CA ALA A 241 -11.44 -5.02 5.20
C ALA A 241 -10.68 -4.03 6.10
N LEU A 242 -11.31 -3.46 7.13
CA LEU A 242 -10.65 -2.65 8.14
C LEU A 242 -9.88 -3.54 9.10
N GLU A 243 -8.59 -3.30 9.19
CA GLU A 243 -7.64 -4.14 9.93
C GLU A 243 -7.88 -4.12 11.43
N LYS A 244 -7.87 -5.31 12.02
CA LYS A 244 -8.07 -5.54 13.46
C LYS A 244 -7.08 -6.58 13.95
N TRP A 245 -6.43 -6.31 15.08
CA TRP A 245 -5.48 -7.22 15.69
C TRP A 245 -6.01 -7.76 17.02
N ASN A 246 -5.92 -9.07 17.22
CA ASN A 246 -6.25 -9.70 18.50
C ASN A 246 -5.35 -9.14 19.61
N ILE A 247 -5.94 -8.80 20.76
CA ILE A 247 -5.25 -8.18 21.90
C ILE A 247 -4.11 -9.04 22.42
N ASP A 248 -4.32 -10.35 22.60
CA ASP A 248 -3.31 -11.23 23.17
C ASP A 248 -2.09 -11.34 22.26
N MET A 249 -2.32 -11.45 20.94
CA MET A 249 -1.26 -11.43 19.93
C MET A 249 -0.50 -10.11 19.95
N PHE A 250 -1.21 -9.00 19.95
CA PHE A 250 -0.64 -7.65 19.95
C PHE A 250 0.18 -7.42 21.22
N LYS A 251 -0.39 -7.69 22.39
CA LYS A 251 0.25 -7.53 23.70
C LYS A 251 1.49 -8.39 23.86
N LYS A 252 1.44 -9.63 23.37
CA LYS A 252 2.60 -10.54 23.40
C LYS A 252 3.74 -10.05 22.49
N LEU A 253 3.41 -9.56 21.30
CA LEU A 253 4.41 -9.11 20.33
C LEU A 253 4.98 -7.74 20.65
N LEU A 254 4.15 -6.82 21.11
CA LEU A 254 4.45 -5.39 21.28
C LEU A 254 3.97 -4.89 22.65
N PRO A 255 4.50 -5.43 23.77
CA PRO A 255 3.94 -5.18 25.10
C PRO A 255 3.91 -3.70 25.46
N ARG A 256 4.98 -2.94 25.19
CA ARG A 256 5.03 -1.50 25.49
C ARG A 256 4.11 -0.68 24.61
N VAL A 257 4.08 -0.97 23.32
CA VAL A 257 3.19 -0.30 22.35
C VAL A 257 1.73 -0.53 22.71
N TYR A 258 1.37 -1.75 23.15
CA TYR A 258 0.04 -2.06 23.62
C TYR A 258 -0.39 -1.21 24.83
N MET A 259 0.49 -1.04 25.83
CA MET A 259 0.20 -0.19 26.99
C MET A 259 -0.14 1.26 26.54
N ILE A 260 0.53 1.77 25.54
CA ILE A 260 0.24 3.10 24.98
C ILE A 260 -1.10 3.12 24.26
N VAL A 261 -1.41 2.10 23.44
CA VAL A 261 -2.71 1.98 22.77
C VAL A 261 -3.86 1.88 23.79
N GLU A 262 -3.65 1.13 24.87
CA GLU A 262 -4.62 1.00 25.97
C GLU A 262 -4.89 2.35 26.64
N GLU A 263 -3.86 3.13 26.92
CA GLU A 263 -4.00 4.47 27.50
C GLU A 263 -4.65 5.47 26.52
N ILE A 264 -4.31 5.39 25.22
CA ILE A 264 -4.99 6.18 24.17
C ILE A 264 -6.49 5.85 24.18
N ASN A 265 -6.83 4.55 24.20
CA ASN A 265 -8.22 4.11 24.23
C ASN A 265 -8.93 4.61 25.48
N ARG A 266 -8.32 4.49 26.66
CA ARG A 266 -8.89 4.93 27.95
C ARG A 266 -9.20 6.43 27.93
N ARG A 267 -8.27 7.27 27.48
CA ARG A 267 -8.48 8.72 27.37
C ARG A 267 -9.57 9.05 26.36
N PHE A 268 -9.49 8.47 25.17
CA PHE A 268 -10.46 8.72 24.11
C PHE A 268 -11.89 8.31 24.52
N THR A 269 -12.06 7.15 25.14
CA THR A 269 -13.38 6.72 25.63
C THR A 269 -13.89 7.61 26.76
N GLY A 270 -13.01 8.18 27.58
CA GLY A 270 -13.36 9.21 28.57
C GLY A 270 -13.89 10.49 27.92
N ASP A 271 -13.26 10.96 26.85
CA ASP A 271 -13.71 12.14 26.07
C ASP A 271 -15.08 11.86 25.42
N LEU A 272 -15.28 10.66 24.87
CA LEU A 272 -16.56 10.24 24.31
C LEU A 272 -17.65 10.20 25.39
N TYR A 273 -17.34 9.65 26.57
CA TYR A 273 -18.28 9.58 27.68
C TYR A 273 -18.77 10.98 28.06
N ASN A 274 -17.85 11.93 28.21
CA ASN A 274 -18.16 13.31 28.56
C ASN A 274 -19.00 13.99 27.45
N LYS A 275 -18.65 13.80 26.17
CA LYS A 275 -19.35 14.44 25.06
C LYS A 275 -20.74 13.87 24.81
N TYR A 276 -20.94 12.57 25.01
CA TYR A 276 -22.18 11.86 24.69
C TYR A 276 -22.97 11.40 25.91
N ASN A 277 -22.69 11.96 27.08
CA ASN A 277 -23.41 11.71 28.32
C ASN A 277 -23.56 10.20 28.65
N GLY A 278 -22.53 9.41 28.41
CA GLY A 278 -22.51 7.98 28.73
C GLY A 278 -23.25 7.07 27.74
N ASP A 279 -23.44 7.48 26.47
CA ASP A 279 -23.96 6.59 25.43
C ASP A 279 -22.92 5.48 25.10
N TRP A 280 -22.99 4.39 25.87
CA TRP A 280 -22.10 3.23 25.75
C TRP A 280 -22.18 2.55 24.38
N ASN A 281 -23.32 2.59 23.70
CA ASN A 281 -23.43 2.01 22.36
C ASN A 281 -22.54 2.79 21.38
N ARG A 282 -22.57 4.11 21.45
CA ARG A 282 -21.72 4.96 20.60
C ARG A 282 -20.25 4.87 21.01
N ILE A 283 -19.94 4.91 22.30
CA ILE A 283 -18.60 4.77 22.84
C ILE A 283 -17.97 3.47 22.35
N ASN A 284 -18.66 2.34 22.45
CA ASN A 284 -18.18 1.03 22.02
C ASN A 284 -17.94 0.98 20.51
N ARG A 285 -18.81 1.57 19.69
CA ARG A 285 -18.59 1.62 18.23
C ARG A 285 -17.32 2.38 17.87
N MET A 286 -17.00 3.46 18.59
CA MET A 286 -15.84 4.33 18.31
C MET A 286 -14.55 3.89 19.00
N SER A 287 -14.61 3.06 20.03
CA SER A 287 -13.44 2.63 20.81
C SER A 287 -12.34 2.05 19.90
N VAL A 288 -11.08 2.34 20.26
CA VAL A 288 -9.90 1.77 19.60
C VAL A 288 -9.74 0.29 19.97
N ILE A 289 -10.01 -0.04 21.24
CA ILE A 289 -10.03 -1.41 21.76
C ILE A 289 -11.46 -1.81 22.05
N GLN A 290 -11.92 -2.87 21.40
CA GLN A 290 -13.28 -3.40 21.56
C GLN A 290 -13.34 -4.87 21.16
N ASP A 291 -14.13 -5.68 21.88
CA ASP A 291 -14.39 -7.09 21.57
C ASP A 291 -13.12 -7.94 21.37
N GLY A 292 -12.10 -7.72 22.21
CA GLY A 292 -10.85 -8.48 22.16
C GLY A 292 -9.92 -8.12 21.00
N VAL A 293 -10.16 -7.01 20.29
CA VAL A 293 -9.33 -6.55 19.19
C VAL A 293 -8.95 -5.08 19.30
N VAL A 294 -7.81 -4.73 18.68
CA VAL A 294 -7.37 -3.34 18.40
C VAL A 294 -7.82 -2.98 17.00
N LYS A 295 -8.61 -1.92 16.84
CA LYS A 295 -9.12 -1.41 15.56
C LYS A 295 -8.15 -0.37 15.00
N MET A 296 -7.39 -0.72 13.98
CA MET A 296 -6.28 0.10 13.50
C MET A 296 -6.74 1.40 12.83
N ALA A 297 -7.86 1.39 12.11
CA ALA A 297 -8.42 2.62 11.53
C ALA A 297 -8.85 3.61 12.62
N HIS A 298 -9.46 3.13 13.71
CA HIS A 298 -9.84 3.98 14.84
C HIS A 298 -8.61 4.62 15.51
N LEU A 299 -7.56 3.81 15.73
CA LEU A 299 -6.28 4.32 16.25
C LEU A 299 -5.70 5.42 15.36
N ALA A 300 -5.66 5.19 14.05
CA ALA A 300 -5.16 6.16 13.08
C ALA A 300 -5.98 7.47 13.06
N ILE A 301 -7.32 7.38 13.13
CA ILE A 301 -8.22 8.55 13.17
C ILE A 301 -7.99 9.37 14.43
N VAL A 302 -7.92 8.71 15.58
CA VAL A 302 -7.75 9.38 16.89
C VAL A 302 -6.40 10.08 16.94
N GLY A 303 -5.33 9.41 16.48
CA GLY A 303 -3.95 9.88 16.54
C GLY A 303 -3.52 10.81 15.39
N SER A 304 -4.42 11.25 14.52
CA SER A 304 -4.10 12.10 13.37
C SER A 304 -4.86 13.43 13.42
N HIS A 305 -4.24 14.51 12.90
CA HIS A 305 -4.93 15.80 12.75
C HIS A 305 -5.85 15.86 11.53
N SER A 306 -5.59 15.02 10.52
CA SER A 306 -6.33 15.01 9.25
C SER A 306 -6.57 13.58 8.81
N VAL A 307 -7.78 13.32 8.31
CA VAL A 307 -8.20 12.04 7.74
C VAL A 307 -8.78 12.31 6.36
N ASN A 308 -8.21 11.69 5.33
CA ASN A 308 -8.74 11.87 3.99
C ASN A 308 -9.21 10.56 3.36
N GLY A 309 -10.31 10.67 2.60
CA GLY A 309 -10.65 9.70 1.58
C GLY A 309 -9.89 9.96 0.28
N VAL A 310 -10.04 9.07 -0.70
CA VAL A 310 -9.24 9.08 -1.95
C VAL A 310 -10.06 9.38 -3.20
N ALA A 311 -11.33 9.72 -3.05
CA ALA A 311 -12.24 10.26 -4.05
C ALA A 311 -13.36 11.00 -3.33
N GLU A 312 -14.03 11.96 -4.00
CA GLU A 312 -15.11 12.74 -3.40
C GLU A 312 -16.22 11.84 -2.84
N LEU A 313 -16.78 10.96 -3.69
CA LEU A 313 -17.80 10.00 -3.28
C LEU A 313 -17.33 9.10 -2.12
N HIS A 314 -16.09 8.59 -2.18
CA HIS A 314 -15.52 7.80 -1.10
C HIS A 314 -15.50 8.60 0.22
N THR A 315 -15.07 9.84 0.17
CA THR A 315 -15.00 10.72 1.34
C THR A 315 -16.38 11.00 1.93
N GLU A 316 -17.38 11.23 1.09
CA GLU A 316 -18.75 11.45 1.55
C GLU A 316 -19.36 10.19 2.19
N ILE A 317 -19.06 9.00 1.66
CA ILE A 317 -19.44 7.73 2.30
C ILE A 317 -18.76 7.59 3.67
N LEU A 318 -17.47 7.92 3.79
CA LEU A 318 -16.78 7.90 5.08
C LEU A 318 -17.44 8.84 6.09
N LYS A 319 -17.76 10.08 5.70
CA LYS A 319 -18.35 11.10 6.58
C LYS A 319 -19.76 10.76 7.03
N HIS A 320 -20.59 10.21 6.14
CA HIS A 320 -22.01 10.08 6.37
C HIS A 320 -22.48 8.66 6.67
N GLN A 321 -21.61 7.65 6.47
CA GLN A 321 -21.94 6.25 6.69
C GLN A 321 -20.89 5.56 7.57
N GLU A 322 -19.76 5.15 7.02
CA GLU A 322 -18.81 4.24 7.67
C GLU A 322 -18.13 4.82 8.92
N LEU A 323 -17.75 6.09 8.88
CA LEU A 323 -17.05 6.79 9.96
C LEU A 323 -17.85 8.00 10.48
N LYS A 324 -19.17 7.95 10.33
CA LYS A 324 -20.08 9.04 10.72
C LYS A 324 -19.86 9.51 12.15
N ASP A 325 -19.81 8.59 13.12
CA ASP A 325 -19.60 8.92 14.53
C ASP A 325 -18.29 9.68 14.74
N PHE A 326 -17.22 9.31 14.03
CA PHE A 326 -15.94 10.03 14.07
C PHE A 326 -15.99 11.40 13.39
N HIS A 327 -16.72 11.52 12.29
CA HIS A 327 -16.90 12.81 11.63
C HIS A 327 -17.70 13.79 12.51
N GLU A 328 -18.74 13.31 13.21
CA GLU A 328 -19.50 14.12 14.17
C GLU A 328 -18.66 14.51 15.41
N PHE A 329 -17.74 13.63 15.82
CA PHE A 329 -16.83 13.92 16.93
C PHE A 329 -15.73 14.91 16.54
N TYR A 330 -15.16 14.76 15.33
CA TYR A 330 -14.08 15.56 14.77
C TYR A 330 -14.47 16.20 13.42
N PRO A 331 -15.39 17.16 13.37
CA PRO A 331 -15.96 17.66 12.11
C PRO A 331 -14.91 18.28 11.18
N GLY A 332 -13.80 18.80 11.73
CA GLY A 332 -12.72 19.42 10.94
C GLY A 332 -11.67 18.44 10.41
N LYS A 333 -11.64 17.17 10.84
CA LYS A 333 -10.59 16.23 10.43
C LYS A 333 -10.77 15.66 9.01
N PHE A 334 -12.03 15.47 8.57
CA PHE A 334 -12.33 14.71 7.35
C PHE A 334 -12.30 15.59 6.10
N ASN A 335 -11.51 15.18 5.12
CA ASN A 335 -11.38 15.88 3.85
C ASN A 335 -11.14 14.92 2.68
N ASN A 336 -11.28 15.42 1.44
CA ASN A 336 -10.99 14.63 0.25
C ASN A 336 -9.63 14.98 -0.34
N LYS A 337 -8.87 13.94 -0.72
CA LYS A 337 -7.69 14.06 -1.59
C LYS A 337 -7.81 13.01 -2.68
N THR A 338 -8.41 13.39 -3.81
CA THR A 338 -8.62 12.49 -4.94
C THR A 338 -7.29 11.89 -5.40
N ASN A 339 -7.27 10.57 -5.60
CA ASN A 339 -6.12 9.89 -6.17
C ASN A 339 -5.76 10.48 -7.53
N GLY A 340 -4.46 10.58 -7.79
CA GLY A 340 -3.91 11.02 -9.05
C GLY A 340 -2.80 10.09 -9.52
N ILE A 341 -2.27 10.41 -10.70
CA ILE A 341 -1.09 9.77 -11.29
C ILE A 341 -0.05 10.84 -11.62
N THR A 342 1.20 10.42 -11.73
CA THR A 342 2.18 11.27 -12.42
C THR A 342 2.03 11.08 -13.93
N HIS A 343 1.60 12.13 -14.62
CA HIS A 343 1.39 12.13 -16.08
C HIS A 343 2.70 11.96 -16.84
N ARG A 344 3.85 12.30 -16.25
CA ARG A 344 5.17 12.08 -16.85
C ARG A 344 5.47 10.61 -17.05
N ARG A 345 5.18 9.75 -16.07
CA ARG A 345 5.34 8.29 -16.17
C ARG A 345 4.22 7.63 -16.97
N TRP A 346 2.97 7.98 -16.66
CA TRP A 346 1.79 7.25 -17.14
C TRP A 346 1.18 7.80 -18.43
N LEU A 347 1.67 8.96 -18.91
CA LEU A 347 1.31 9.50 -20.22
C LEU A 347 2.59 9.73 -21.05
N MET A 348 3.46 10.64 -20.64
CA MET A 348 4.63 11.04 -21.43
C MET A 348 5.56 9.87 -21.74
N GLN A 349 5.96 9.08 -20.74
CA GLN A 349 6.86 7.94 -20.92
C GLN A 349 6.14 6.70 -21.47
N ALA A 350 4.90 6.46 -21.04
CA ALA A 350 4.15 5.26 -21.43
C ALA A 350 3.59 5.35 -22.86
N ASN A 351 3.37 6.55 -23.38
CA ASN A 351 2.80 6.78 -24.72
C ASN A 351 3.52 7.95 -25.42
N PRO A 352 4.76 7.72 -25.90
CA PRO A 352 5.55 8.76 -26.57
C PRO A 352 4.85 9.37 -27.79
N GLU A 353 4.09 8.56 -28.55
CA GLU A 353 3.39 9.02 -29.75
C GLU A 353 2.26 10.02 -29.40
N LEU A 354 1.50 9.72 -28.34
CA LEU A 354 0.47 10.66 -27.85
C LEU A 354 1.13 11.90 -27.25
N SER A 355 2.22 11.73 -26.52
CA SER A 355 2.98 12.83 -25.94
C SER A 355 3.53 13.77 -27.03
N GLY A 356 4.08 13.22 -28.10
CA GLY A 356 4.53 14.00 -29.25
C GLY A 356 3.41 14.78 -29.92
N LEU A 357 2.25 14.13 -30.13
CA LEU A 357 1.07 14.82 -30.68
C LEU A 357 0.59 15.98 -29.79
N ILE A 358 0.61 15.80 -28.46
CA ILE A 358 0.26 16.88 -27.52
C ILE A 358 1.28 18.02 -27.60
N ASP A 359 2.59 17.68 -27.61
CA ASP A 359 3.66 18.70 -27.73
C ASP A 359 3.54 19.52 -29.00
N ASP A 360 3.26 18.89 -30.13
CA ASP A 360 3.07 19.55 -31.43
C ASP A 360 1.83 20.47 -31.44
N THR A 361 0.83 20.16 -30.57
CA THR A 361 -0.45 20.88 -30.58
C THR A 361 -0.48 22.05 -29.59
N ILE A 362 0.01 21.86 -28.37
CA ILE A 362 -0.08 22.84 -27.27
C ILE A 362 1.26 23.20 -26.63
N GLY A 363 2.38 22.69 -27.20
CA GLY A 363 3.72 22.85 -26.61
C GLY A 363 3.96 21.95 -25.42
N THR A 364 5.13 22.09 -24.77
CA THR A 364 5.63 21.16 -23.75
C THR A 364 5.31 21.56 -22.31
N ALA A 365 4.64 22.69 -22.07
CA ALA A 365 4.36 23.23 -20.73
C ALA A 365 3.54 22.28 -19.84
N TRP A 366 2.68 21.46 -20.42
CA TRP A 366 1.87 20.47 -19.71
C TRP A 366 2.69 19.42 -18.94
N ARG A 367 3.95 19.24 -19.31
CA ARG A 367 4.86 18.27 -18.66
C ARG A 367 5.14 18.66 -17.20
N THR A 368 5.16 19.95 -16.89
CA THR A 368 5.33 20.50 -15.54
C THR A 368 4.05 21.08 -14.97
N GLU A 369 3.16 21.56 -15.83
CA GLU A 369 1.88 22.18 -15.50
C GLU A 369 0.72 21.36 -16.09
N PRO A 370 0.28 20.27 -15.43
CA PRO A 370 -0.68 19.32 -16.02
C PRO A 370 -2.02 19.96 -16.40
N LEU A 371 -2.40 21.08 -15.79
CA LEU A 371 -3.62 21.82 -16.15
C LEU A 371 -3.56 22.42 -17.57
N LYS A 372 -2.35 22.55 -18.15
CA LYS A 372 -2.18 22.96 -19.56
C LYS A 372 -2.77 21.95 -20.55
N LEU A 373 -3.02 20.70 -20.13
CA LEU A 373 -3.78 19.75 -20.95
C LEU A 373 -5.18 20.26 -21.31
N ASN A 374 -5.75 21.21 -20.55
CA ASN A 374 -7.01 21.86 -20.90
C ASN A 374 -6.90 22.67 -22.20
N ASP A 375 -5.70 23.08 -22.61
CA ASP A 375 -5.48 23.80 -23.87
C ASP A 375 -5.76 22.90 -25.11
N LEU A 376 -6.00 21.60 -24.91
CA LEU A 376 -6.50 20.68 -25.92
C LEU A 376 -8.03 20.84 -26.18
N MET A 377 -8.78 21.48 -25.31
CA MET A 377 -10.25 21.62 -25.46
C MET A 377 -10.70 22.22 -26.78
N PRO A 378 -10.03 23.24 -27.35
CA PRO A 378 -10.42 23.78 -28.67
C PRO A 378 -10.31 22.75 -29.82
N TYR A 379 -9.47 21.74 -29.67
CA TYR A 379 -9.22 20.72 -30.71
C TYR A 379 -10.18 19.54 -30.67
N THR A 380 -11.15 19.54 -29.73
CA THR A 380 -12.12 18.41 -29.58
C THR A 380 -13.07 18.28 -30.78
N GLN A 381 -13.16 19.29 -31.63
CA GLN A 381 -13.93 19.28 -32.88
C GLN A 381 -13.05 19.35 -34.14
N ASP A 382 -11.74 19.44 -33.98
CA ASP A 382 -10.79 19.46 -35.09
C ASP A 382 -10.61 18.04 -35.65
N LYS A 383 -11.14 17.81 -36.86
CA LYS A 383 -11.12 16.50 -37.51
C LYS A 383 -9.68 15.99 -37.74
N ALA A 384 -8.77 16.89 -38.16
CA ALA A 384 -7.38 16.50 -38.42
C ALA A 384 -6.66 16.09 -37.14
N PHE A 385 -6.92 16.76 -36.02
CA PHE A 385 -6.41 16.37 -34.71
C PHE A 385 -6.99 15.04 -34.24
N LEU A 386 -8.31 14.85 -34.39
CA LEU A 386 -8.98 13.60 -34.00
C LEU A 386 -8.48 12.40 -34.82
N GLU A 387 -8.23 12.59 -36.13
CA GLU A 387 -7.62 11.54 -36.97
C GLU A 387 -6.21 11.17 -36.51
N LYS A 388 -5.39 12.13 -36.12
CA LYS A 388 -4.07 11.86 -35.52
C LYS A 388 -4.19 11.10 -34.19
N CYS A 389 -5.13 11.48 -33.32
CA CYS A 389 -5.43 10.76 -32.08
C CYS A 389 -5.82 9.29 -32.34
N ALA A 390 -6.69 9.07 -33.34
CA ALA A 390 -7.10 7.73 -33.76
C ALA A 390 -5.94 6.91 -34.30
N ALA A 391 -5.04 7.52 -35.08
CA ALA A 391 -3.84 6.87 -35.59
C ALA A 391 -2.89 6.45 -34.45
N VAL A 392 -2.64 7.32 -33.47
CA VAL A 392 -1.87 6.98 -32.27
C VAL A 392 -2.50 5.80 -31.52
N LYS A 393 -3.82 5.83 -31.32
CA LYS A 393 -4.55 4.74 -30.68
C LYS A 393 -4.37 3.42 -31.44
N GLN A 394 -4.42 3.45 -32.76
CA GLN A 394 -4.25 2.26 -33.61
C GLN A 394 -2.83 1.69 -33.49
N VAL A 395 -1.80 2.55 -33.46
CA VAL A 395 -0.41 2.12 -33.22
C VAL A 395 -0.27 1.40 -31.88
N LYS A 396 -0.85 1.94 -30.81
CA LYS A 396 -0.81 1.32 -29.47
C LYS A 396 -1.57 0.01 -29.39
N LYS A 397 -2.71 -0.10 -30.09
CA LYS A 397 -3.45 -1.36 -30.18
C LYS A 397 -2.66 -2.42 -30.94
N GLN A 398 -1.96 -2.03 -32.00
CA GLN A 398 -1.10 -2.95 -32.75
C GLN A 398 0.08 -3.43 -31.87
N GLN A 399 0.77 -2.54 -31.18
CA GLN A 399 1.86 -2.90 -30.25
C GLN A 399 1.38 -3.92 -29.19
N LEU A 400 0.20 -3.69 -28.60
CA LEU A 400 -0.37 -4.62 -27.63
C LEU A 400 -0.78 -5.95 -28.27
N ALA A 401 -1.34 -5.94 -29.47
CA ALA A 401 -1.69 -7.14 -30.22
C ALA A 401 -0.47 -8.00 -30.55
N ASP A 402 0.63 -7.36 -30.96
CA ASP A 402 1.91 -8.03 -31.25
C ASP A 402 2.51 -8.65 -29.97
N PHE A 403 2.47 -7.94 -28.87
CA PHE A 403 2.90 -8.45 -27.55
C PHE A 403 2.06 -9.68 -27.13
N ILE A 404 0.73 -9.61 -27.26
CA ILE A 404 -0.18 -10.73 -26.91
C ILE A 404 0.12 -11.93 -27.82
N LYS A 405 0.36 -11.71 -29.11
CA LYS A 405 0.71 -12.77 -30.04
C LYS A 405 2.04 -13.43 -29.69
N GLU A 406 3.06 -12.62 -29.40
CA GLU A 406 4.40 -13.12 -29.04
C GLU A 406 4.36 -13.95 -27.74
N LYS A 407 3.69 -13.44 -26.69
CA LYS A 407 3.72 -14.04 -25.37
C LYS A 407 2.73 -15.21 -25.18
N TYR A 408 1.57 -15.14 -25.81
CA TYR A 408 0.46 -16.05 -25.55
C TYR A 408 -0.03 -16.79 -26.80
N ASN A 409 0.55 -16.50 -27.96
CA ASN A 409 0.15 -17.05 -29.25
C ASN A 409 -1.35 -16.82 -29.57
N ILE A 410 -1.90 -15.68 -29.10
CA ILE A 410 -3.28 -15.28 -29.35
C ILE A 410 -3.28 -14.15 -30.39
N ILE A 411 -4.02 -14.33 -31.47
CA ILE A 411 -4.22 -13.28 -32.49
C ILE A 411 -5.43 -12.44 -32.07
N THR A 412 -5.23 -11.14 -31.97
CA THR A 412 -6.28 -10.17 -31.63
C THR A 412 -6.55 -9.24 -32.81
N ASP A 413 -7.84 -8.89 -32.99
CA ASP A 413 -8.26 -7.93 -34.01
C ASP A 413 -8.14 -6.51 -33.45
N THR A 414 -7.24 -5.70 -34.01
CA THR A 414 -7.02 -4.32 -33.57
C THR A 414 -8.15 -3.37 -33.95
N SER A 415 -9.08 -3.78 -34.82
CA SER A 415 -10.32 -3.03 -35.10
C SER A 415 -11.38 -3.24 -34.00
N SER A 416 -11.30 -4.35 -33.23
CA SER A 416 -12.24 -4.64 -32.15
C SER A 416 -12.09 -3.66 -30.99
N VAL A 417 -13.14 -3.52 -30.17
CA VAL A 417 -13.02 -2.79 -28.89
C VAL A 417 -12.12 -3.58 -27.95
N PHE A 418 -11.04 -2.94 -27.45
CA PHE A 418 -10.23 -3.50 -26.39
C PHE A 418 -10.85 -3.14 -25.04
N ASP A 419 -11.52 -4.13 -24.43
CA ASP A 419 -12.18 -4.01 -23.13
C ASP A 419 -11.21 -4.52 -22.04
N ILE A 420 -10.60 -3.58 -21.29
CA ILE A 420 -9.45 -3.87 -20.45
C ILE A 420 -9.80 -3.74 -18.98
N GLN A 421 -9.59 -4.83 -18.22
CA GLN A 421 -9.68 -4.84 -16.77
C GLN A 421 -8.36 -5.31 -16.16
N VAL A 422 -7.43 -4.37 -15.96
CA VAL A 422 -6.08 -4.62 -15.41
C VAL A 422 -6.00 -4.05 -13.99
N LYS A 423 -6.17 -4.90 -13.01
CA LYS A 423 -6.12 -4.58 -11.57
C LYS A 423 -5.99 -5.87 -10.76
N ARG A 424 -5.47 -5.81 -9.50
CA ARG A 424 -5.44 -6.98 -8.61
C ARG A 424 -6.81 -7.65 -8.54
N LEU A 425 -6.85 -8.99 -8.51
CA LEU A 425 -8.11 -9.71 -8.42
C LEU A 425 -8.63 -9.65 -7.00
N HIS A 426 -9.86 -9.14 -6.88
CA HIS A 426 -10.59 -9.07 -5.63
C HIS A 426 -12.09 -8.99 -5.89
N MET A 427 -12.92 -9.56 -5.01
CA MET A 427 -14.38 -9.61 -5.24
C MET A 427 -14.99 -8.23 -5.41
N TYR A 428 -14.55 -7.21 -4.65
CA TYR A 428 -15.09 -5.85 -4.79
C TYR A 428 -14.73 -5.17 -6.11
N LYS A 429 -13.68 -5.65 -6.82
CA LYS A 429 -13.30 -5.15 -8.15
C LYS A 429 -14.12 -5.77 -9.27
N ARG A 430 -14.95 -6.77 -8.97
CA ARG A 430 -15.98 -7.34 -9.83
C ARG A 430 -15.48 -8.01 -11.13
N GLN A 431 -14.26 -8.59 -11.13
CA GLN A 431 -13.81 -9.40 -12.25
C GLN A 431 -14.75 -10.62 -12.48
N LEU A 432 -15.27 -11.19 -11.40
CA LEU A 432 -16.27 -12.27 -11.50
C LEU A 432 -17.51 -11.80 -12.25
N LEU A 433 -18.04 -10.61 -11.98
CA LEU A 433 -19.19 -10.07 -12.71
C LEU A 433 -18.86 -9.87 -14.20
N ASN A 434 -17.65 -9.40 -14.51
CA ASN A 434 -17.21 -9.21 -15.90
C ASN A 434 -17.12 -10.54 -16.66
N ILE A 435 -16.54 -11.59 -16.05
CA ILE A 435 -16.47 -12.89 -16.74
C ILE A 435 -17.86 -13.52 -16.92
N LEU A 436 -18.79 -13.31 -15.98
CA LEU A 436 -20.19 -13.76 -16.15
C LEU A 436 -20.88 -13.00 -17.28
N HIS A 437 -20.63 -11.70 -17.44
CA HIS A 437 -21.10 -10.94 -18.60
C HIS A 437 -20.55 -11.50 -19.93
N ILE A 438 -19.26 -11.85 -19.96
CA ILE A 438 -18.65 -12.45 -21.16
C ILE A 438 -19.28 -13.80 -21.48
N MET A 439 -19.57 -14.60 -20.47
CA MET A 439 -20.27 -15.89 -20.65
C MET A 439 -21.68 -15.71 -21.18
N ASP A 440 -22.45 -14.75 -20.68
CA ASP A 440 -23.77 -14.39 -21.18
C ASP A 440 -23.70 -13.99 -22.67
N LEU A 441 -22.78 -13.07 -23.00
CA LEU A 441 -22.58 -12.63 -24.37
C LEU A 441 -22.19 -13.79 -25.31
N TYR A 442 -21.32 -14.71 -24.87
CA TYR A 442 -20.95 -15.91 -25.60
C TYR A 442 -22.16 -16.80 -25.85
N ASN A 443 -22.98 -17.11 -24.84
CA ASN A 443 -24.16 -17.94 -24.95
C ASN A 443 -25.18 -17.34 -25.93
N ARG A 444 -25.47 -16.06 -25.81
CA ARG A 444 -26.36 -15.33 -26.73
C ARG A 444 -25.89 -15.39 -28.18
N LEU A 445 -24.58 -15.31 -28.41
CA LEU A 445 -24.00 -15.45 -29.77
C LEU A 445 -24.01 -16.90 -30.26
N CYS A 446 -24.00 -17.89 -29.38
CA CYS A 446 -24.21 -19.29 -29.74
C CYS A 446 -25.66 -19.57 -30.14
N ASP A 447 -26.63 -19.01 -29.40
CA ASP A 447 -28.06 -19.18 -29.65
C ASP A 447 -28.52 -18.40 -30.90
N ASN A 448 -27.94 -17.21 -31.12
CA ASN A 448 -28.21 -16.39 -32.31
C ASN A 448 -26.89 -15.92 -32.96
N PRO A 449 -26.30 -16.74 -33.84
CA PRO A 449 -25.02 -16.38 -34.49
C PRO A 449 -25.06 -15.11 -35.35
N ASN A 450 -26.23 -14.67 -35.77
CA ASN A 450 -26.43 -13.46 -36.58
C ASN A 450 -26.75 -12.22 -35.74
N MET A 451 -26.75 -12.33 -34.42
CA MET A 451 -26.92 -11.18 -33.52
C MET A 451 -25.84 -10.11 -33.80
N PRO A 452 -26.26 -8.86 -34.06
CA PRO A 452 -25.31 -7.78 -34.27
C PRO A 452 -24.48 -7.55 -32.98
N VAL A 453 -23.17 -7.60 -33.11
CA VAL A 453 -22.22 -7.32 -32.01
C VAL A 453 -21.03 -6.56 -32.54
N THR A 454 -20.63 -5.53 -31.82
CA THR A 454 -19.33 -4.88 -32.07
C THR A 454 -18.21 -5.82 -31.63
N PRO A 455 -17.30 -6.18 -32.53
CA PRO A 455 -16.16 -7.05 -32.16
C PRO A 455 -15.43 -6.55 -30.90
N ARG A 456 -15.15 -7.46 -29.99
CA ARG A 456 -14.57 -7.11 -28.70
C ARG A 456 -13.48 -8.09 -28.26
N THR A 457 -12.36 -7.52 -27.81
CA THR A 457 -11.28 -8.26 -27.17
C THR A 457 -11.24 -7.88 -25.69
N PHE A 458 -11.65 -8.81 -24.83
CA PHE A 458 -11.55 -8.64 -23.37
C PHE A 458 -10.15 -9.00 -22.91
N ILE A 459 -9.52 -8.09 -22.16
CA ILE A 459 -8.14 -8.24 -21.68
C ILE A 459 -8.13 -8.12 -20.17
N PHE A 460 -7.79 -9.20 -19.50
CA PHE A 460 -7.58 -9.22 -18.05
C PHE A 460 -6.10 -9.21 -17.73
N GLY A 461 -5.74 -8.54 -16.63
CA GLY A 461 -4.42 -8.62 -16.01
C GLY A 461 -4.58 -8.52 -14.51
N ALA A 462 -4.28 -9.60 -13.79
CA ALA A 462 -4.54 -9.65 -12.36
C ALA A 462 -3.62 -10.65 -11.67
N LYS A 463 -3.21 -10.32 -10.43
CA LYS A 463 -2.69 -11.27 -9.46
C LYS A 463 -3.70 -11.39 -8.30
N ALA A 464 -4.02 -12.63 -7.92
CA ALA A 464 -4.79 -12.91 -6.72
C ALA A 464 -3.84 -13.07 -5.52
N PHE A 465 -4.28 -12.65 -4.34
CA PHE A 465 -3.57 -12.94 -3.10
C PHE A 465 -3.44 -14.46 -2.90
N PRO A 466 -2.30 -15.01 -2.48
CA PRO A 466 -2.06 -16.46 -2.45
C PRO A 466 -3.09 -17.26 -1.64
N GLY A 467 -3.52 -16.78 -0.48
CA GLY A 467 -4.55 -17.40 0.36
C GLY A 467 -6.00 -17.12 -0.07
N TYR A 468 -6.22 -16.28 -1.10
CA TYR A 468 -7.56 -15.91 -1.52
C TYR A 468 -8.13 -16.88 -2.57
N HIS A 469 -8.59 -18.04 -2.12
CA HIS A 469 -9.04 -19.13 -2.98
C HIS A 469 -10.14 -18.74 -3.97
N LEU A 470 -11.12 -17.93 -3.54
CA LEU A 470 -12.20 -17.48 -4.43
C LEU A 470 -11.67 -16.60 -5.57
N ALA A 471 -10.70 -15.73 -5.28
CA ALA A 471 -10.04 -14.92 -6.29
C ALA A 471 -9.21 -15.78 -7.26
N LYS A 472 -8.47 -16.77 -6.76
CA LYS A 472 -7.71 -17.72 -7.58
C LYS A 472 -8.66 -18.57 -8.48
N ASN A 473 -9.79 -19.00 -7.95
CA ASN A 473 -10.83 -19.70 -8.75
C ASN A 473 -11.44 -18.79 -9.81
N THR A 474 -11.54 -17.49 -9.56
CA THR A 474 -11.99 -16.53 -10.59
C THR A 474 -10.97 -16.43 -11.73
N ILE A 475 -9.66 -16.46 -11.45
CA ILE A 475 -8.63 -16.54 -12.50
C ILE A 475 -8.82 -17.82 -13.32
N LYS A 476 -9.00 -18.96 -12.65
CA LYS A 476 -9.27 -20.24 -13.33
C LYS A 476 -10.49 -20.16 -14.24
N LEU A 477 -11.58 -19.55 -13.77
CA LEU A 477 -12.79 -19.37 -14.58
C LEU A 477 -12.50 -18.51 -15.82
N ILE A 478 -11.79 -17.37 -15.65
CA ILE A 478 -11.42 -16.49 -16.77
C ILE A 478 -10.60 -17.26 -17.81
N CYS A 479 -9.57 -17.98 -17.40
CA CYS A 479 -8.72 -18.76 -18.30
C CYS A 479 -9.52 -19.86 -19.01
N THR A 480 -10.40 -20.58 -18.30
CA THR A 480 -11.21 -21.65 -18.89
C THR A 480 -12.21 -21.12 -19.92
N VAL A 481 -12.86 -19.98 -19.62
CA VAL A 481 -13.79 -19.33 -20.56
C VAL A 481 -13.02 -18.76 -21.76
N ALA A 482 -11.81 -18.21 -21.53
CA ALA A 482 -10.94 -17.74 -22.61
C ALA A 482 -10.60 -18.87 -23.59
N ASP A 483 -10.16 -20.02 -23.09
CA ASP A 483 -9.85 -21.20 -23.92
C ASP A 483 -11.06 -21.63 -24.75
N LYS A 484 -12.23 -21.69 -24.13
CA LYS A 484 -13.48 -22.09 -24.81
C LYS A 484 -13.88 -21.11 -25.91
N ILE A 485 -13.88 -19.80 -25.62
CA ILE A 485 -14.25 -18.75 -26.59
C ILE A 485 -13.23 -18.66 -27.71
N ASN A 486 -11.94 -18.68 -27.37
CA ASN A 486 -10.86 -18.50 -28.35
C ASN A 486 -10.73 -19.68 -29.32
N SER A 487 -11.16 -20.88 -28.91
CA SER A 487 -11.18 -22.07 -29.76
C SER A 487 -12.47 -22.25 -30.57
N ASP A 488 -13.54 -21.51 -30.28
CA ASP A 488 -14.82 -21.61 -30.96
C ASP A 488 -14.83 -20.84 -32.30
N PRO A 489 -14.93 -21.51 -33.46
CA PRO A 489 -14.93 -20.82 -34.76
C PRO A 489 -16.08 -19.80 -34.93
N ARG A 490 -17.19 -19.97 -34.22
CA ARG A 490 -18.36 -19.07 -34.27
C ARG A 490 -18.02 -17.69 -33.67
N MET A 491 -17.01 -17.63 -32.82
CA MET A 491 -16.54 -16.40 -32.12
C MET A 491 -15.46 -15.67 -32.92
N LYS A 492 -14.98 -16.23 -34.03
CA LYS A 492 -14.02 -15.59 -34.91
C LYS A 492 -14.53 -14.20 -35.32
N ASN A 493 -13.73 -13.17 -35.14
CA ASN A 493 -14.04 -11.76 -35.42
C ASN A 493 -15.22 -11.18 -34.60
N LYS A 494 -15.63 -11.81 -33.51
CA LYS A 494 -16.69 -11.32 -32.62
C LYS A 494 -16.17 -11.14 -31.20
N LEU A 495 -15.64 -12.21 -30.61
CA LEU A 495 -15.14 -12.20 -29.24
C LEU A 495 -13.76 -12.82 -29.16
N LYS A 496 -12.92 -12.22 -28.31
CA LYS A 496 -11.64 -12.76 -27.88
C LYS A 496 -11.46 -12.46 -26.39
N VAL A 497 -10.87 -13.38 -25.65
CA VAL A 497 -10.56 -13.20 -24.22
C VAL A 497 -9.09 -13.51 -23.97
N VAL A 498 -8.38 -12.64 -23.26
CA VAL A 498 -6.97 -12.74 -22.93
C VAL A 498 -6.79 -12.52 -21.44
N PHE A 499 -5.98 -13.37 -20.78
CA PHE A 499 -5.57 -13.20 -19.39
C PHE A 499 -4.05 -13.13 -19.27
#